data_189a490381900c9f7e1f35346b7dd80a
#
_entry.id   189a490381900c9f7e1f35346b7dd80a
#
_cell.length_a   1.000
_cell.length_b   1.000
_cell.length_c   1.000
_cell.angle_alpha   90.00
_cell.angle_beta   90.00
_cell.angle_gamma   90.00
#
_symmetry.space_group_name_H-M   'P 1'
#
loop_
_entity.id
_entity.type
_entity.pdbx_description
1 polymer ?
#
loop_
_entity_poly.entity_id
_entity_poly.type
_entity_poly.pdbx_seq_one_letter_code
_entity_poly.pdbx_strand_id
1 'polypeptide(L)'
;STTAELMREAARAGIDVLGLTDHDTVAGWAEAAGQVEATGTALVRGMELSAKIDGISVHILGYLFDPDDERLTAHVARMLAERRDRAVRMVARLARDVPVTWEAVEAHAGAATPVGRPHIADALIDSGVVADRQEAFAVYLRPGSPYYIHHYAPPAAEAVEWISGAGGKAVMAHPAASRRGKTVSLSRIEELADAG
;
A
#
# COMPACT_ATOMS: atom_id res chain seq x y z
N SER A 1 11.01 -9.32 5.73
CA SER A 1 12.19 -8.66 6.30
C SER A 1 11.75 -7.45 7.11
N THR A 2 12.49 -7.10 8.14
CA THR A 2 12.31 -5.83 8.88
C THR A 2 12.89 -4.67 8.09
N THR A 3 12.55 -3.43 8.45
CA THR A 3 13.11 -2.24 7.78
C THR A 3 14.63 -2.13 8.04
N ALA A 4 15.11 -2.57 9.20
CA ALA A 4 16.54 -2.64 9.49
C ALA A 4 17.26 -3.67 8.59
N GLU A 5 16.64 -4.81 8.31
CA GLU A 5 17.18 -5.79 7.34
C GLU A 5 17.23 -5.20 5.94
N LEU A 6 16.17 -4.51 5.49
CA LEU A 6 16.12 -3.84 4.20
C LEU A 6 17.27 -2.83 4.03
N MET A 7 17.55 -2.00 5.03
CA MET A 7 18.66 -1.05 5.00
C MET A 7 20.02 -1.76 4.85
N ARG A 8 20.22 -2.87 5.56
CA ARG A 8 21.44 -3.67 5.44
C ARG A 8 21.58 -4.36 4.08
N GLU A 9 20.47 -4.83 3.52
CA GLU A 9 20.43 -5.42 2.16
C GLU A 9 20.74 -4.36 1.10
N ALA A 10 20.18 -3.15 1.22
CA ALA A 10 20.48 -2.03 0.34
C ALA A 10 21.99 -1.69 0.33
N ALA A 11 22.59 -1.58 1.50
CA ALA A 11 24.03 -1.34 1.63
C ALA A 11 24.88 -2.45 0.98
N ARG A 12 24.52 -3.73 1.20
CA ARG A 12 25.20 -4.87 0.57
C ARG A 12 25.07 -4.87 -0.96
N ALA A 13 23.96 -4.34 -1.47
CA ALA A 13 23.71 -4.19 -2.90
C ALA A 13 24.39 -2.94 -3.50
N GLY A 14 25.10 -2.14 -2.69
CA GLY A 14 25.79 -0.92 -3.15
C GLY A 14 24.85 0.25 -3.41
N ILE A 15 23.71 0.29 -2.73
CA ILE A 15 22.74 1.40 -2.86
C ILE A 15 23.16 2.53 -1.92
N ASP A 16 23.49 3.68 -2.49
CA ASP A 16 23.90 4.87 -1.73
C ASP A 16 22.70 5.59 -1.08
N VAL A 17 21.55 5.59 -1.74
CA VAL A 17 20.34 6.29 -1.29
C VAL A 17 19.12 5.38 -1.45
N LEU A 18 18.40 5.12 -0.35
CA LEU A 18 17.18 4.33 -0.33
C LEU A 18 15.97 5.22 -0.06
N GLY A 19 14.98 5.23 -0.97
CA GLY A 19 13.65 5.77 -0.72
C GLY A 19 12.76 4.70 -0.07
N LEU A 20 12.33 4.93 1.17
CA LEU A 20 11.40 4.03 1.86
C LEU A 20 9.97 4.53 1.66
N THR A 21 9.15 3.76 0.91
CA THR A 21 7.81 4.16 0.47
C THR A 21 6.79 3.04 0.67
N ASP A 22 6.66 2.56 1.90
CA ASP A 22 5.65 1.55 2.24
C ASP A 22 4.23 2.06 1.98
N HIS A 23 3.32 1.13 1.66
CA HIS A 23 1.94 1.47 1.36
C HIS A 23 1.18 2.02 2.57
N ASP A 24 0.71 3.26 2.44
CA ASP A 24 -0.19 3.96 3.37
C ASP A 24 0.32 3.97 4.83
N THR A 25 1.65 3.96 5.04
CA THR A 25 2.27 3.96 6.37
C THR A 25 3.66 4.59 6.38
N VAL A 26 4.02 5.20 7.50
CA VAL A 26 5.37 5.72 7.81
C VAL A 26 6.05 4.94 8.94
N ALA A 27 5.46 3.84 9.39
CA ALA A 27 5.89 3.10 10.59
C ALA A 27 7.34 2.60 10.53
N GLY A 28 7.88 2.35 9.33
CA GLY A 28 9.27 1.89 9.14
C GLY A 28 10.34 3.00 9.25
N TRP A 29 9.96 4.28 9.25
CA TRP A 29 10.92 5.38 9.12
C TRP A 29 11.93 5.47 10.28
N ALA A 30 11.46 5.31 11.51
CA ALA A 30 12.33 5.41 12.68
C ALA A 30 13.37 4.29 12.72
N GLU A 31 12.94 3.05 12.41
CA GLU A 31 13.84 1.90 12.35
C GLU A 31 14.86 2.05 11.22
N ALA A 32 14.44 2.50 10.02
CA ALA A 32 15.34 2.75 8.90
C ALA A 32 16.34 3.87 9.21
N ALA A 33 15.90 4.98 9.81
CA ALA A 33 16.75 6.10 10.19
C ALA A 33 17.86 5.67 11.16
N GLY A 34 17.54 4.78 12.09
CA GLY A 34 18.52 4.21 13.03
C GLY A 34 19.60 3.34 12.37
N GLN A 35 19.46 2.97 11.10
CA GLN A 35 20.45 2.16 10.38
C GLN A 35 21.34 2.99 9.44
N VAL A 36 21.04 4.27 9.19
CA VAL A 36 21.77 5.12 8.24
C VAL A 36 23.27 5.18 8.55
N GLU A 37 23.64 5.47 9.80
CA GLU A 37 25.03 5.58 10.19
C GLU A 37 25.78 4.24 10.05
N ALA A 38 25.17 3.14 10.46
CA ALA A 38 25.78 1.80 10.43
C ALA A 38 25.92 1.24 9.01
N THR A 39 25.02 1.62 8.08
CA THR A 39 25.00 1.10 6.72
C THR A 39 25.69 2.01 5.70
N GLY A 40 25.81 3.30 5.99
CA GLY A 40 26.27 4.32 5.05
C GLY A 40 25.25 4.63 3.92
N THR A 41 24.10 3.97 3.91
CA THR A 41 23.03 4.23 2.94
C THR A 41 22.14 5.37 3.44
N ALA A 42 22.04 6.45 2.67
CA ALA A 42 21.15 7.57 2.98
C ALA A 42 19.68 7.15 2.85
N LEU A 43 18.82 7.68 3.74
CA LEU A 43 17.39 7.41 3.73
C LEU A 43 16.60 8.62 3.21
N VAL A 44 15.80 8.41 2.19
CA VAL A 44 14.73 9.34 1.79
C VAL A 44 13.42 8.81 2.33
N ARG A 45 12.82 9.52 3.29
CA ARG A 45 11.53 9.16 3.90
C ARG A 45 10.41 9.44 2.92
N GLY A 46 9.57 8.44 2.68
CA GLY A 46 8.42 8.55 1.80
C GLY A 46 7.31 7.57 2.16
N MET A 47 6.21 7.64 1.43
CA MET A 47 5.05 6.76 1.55
C MET A 47 4.41 6.58 0.17
N GLU A 48 3.88 5.39 -0.13
CA GLU A 48 3.11 5.13 -1.34
C GLU A 48 1.62 5.18 -1.04
N LEU A 49 0.95 6.28 -1.40
CA LEU A 49 -0.49 6.45 -1.22
C LEU A 49 -1.28 5.77 -2.33
N SER A 50 -2.28 4.97 -1.93
CA SER A 50 -3.27 4.41 -2.86
C SER A 50 -4.26 5.49 -3.30
N ALA A 51 -4.44 5.66 -4.62
CA ALA A 51 -5.31 6.70 -5.20
C ALA A 51 -6.06 6.18 -6.43
N LYS A 52 -6.90 7.01 -7.04
CA LYS A 52 -7.63 6.71 -8.28
C LYS A 52 -7.62 7.88 -9.25
N ILE A 53 -7.54 7.55 -10.56
CA ILE A 53 -7.81 8.47 -11.67
C ILE A 53 -8.84 7.80 -12.57
N ASP A 54 -10.02 8.41 -12.75
CA ASP A 54 -11.09 7.90 -13.63
C ASP A 54 -11.44 6.41 -13.36
N GLY A 55 -11.43 6.02 -12.07
CA GLY A 55 -11.68 4.64 -11.65
C GLY A 55 -10.50 3.67 -11.80
N ILE A 56 -9.38 4.11 -12.38
CA ILE A 56 -8.13 3.36 -12.48
C ILE A 56 -7.38 3.50 -11.16
N SER A 57 -6.97 2.37 -10.56
CA SER A 57 -6.12 2.39 -9.36
C SER A 57 -4.71 2.83 -9.73
N VAL A 58 -4.23 3.86 -9.07
CA VAL A 58 -2.88 4.41 -9.21
C VAL A 58 -2.24 4.58 -7.83
N HIS A 59 -0.94 4.80 -7.80
CA HIS A 59 -0.23 5.10 -6.57
C HIS A 59 0.53 6.42 -6.71
N ILE A 60 0.53 7.21 -5.65
CA ILE A 60 1.28 8.46 -5.56
C ILE A 60 2.31 8.30 -4.45
N LEU A 61 3.58 8.39 -4.81
CA LEU A 61 4.67 8.43 -3.84
C LEU A 61 4.74 9.85 -3.25
N GLY A 62 4.69 9.96 -1.93
CA GLY A 62 5.01 11.19 -1.24
C GLY A 62 6.41 11.09 -0.64
N TYR A 63 7.23 12.10 -0.86
CA TYR A 63 8.57 12.18 -0.30
C TYR A 63 8.74 13.42 0.57
N LEU A 64 9.49 13.28 1.68
CA LEU A 64 9.97 14.38 2.52
C LEU A 64 8.85 15.28 3.08
N PHE A 65 7.63 14.77 3.18
CA PHE A 65 6.51 15.46 3.81
C PHE A 65 6.62 15.42 5.34
N ASP A 66 5.93 16.33 6.01
CA ASP A 66 5.76 16.31 7.46
C ASP A 66 4.85 15.14 7.86
N PRO A 67 5.36 14.12 8.60
CA PRO A 67 4.56 12.98 9.02
C PRO A 67 3.49 13.33 10.06
N ASP A 68 3.60 14.50 10.71
CA ASP A 68 2.69 14.98 11.74
C ASP A 68 1.65 15.98 11.18
N ASP A 69 1.63 16.23 9.86
CA ASP A 69 0.58 17.03 9.23
C ASP A 69 -0.80 16.43 9.52
N GLU A 70 -1.67 17.19 10.20
CA GLU A 70 -2.96 16.71 10.69
C GLU A 70 -3.89 16.29 9.55
N ARG A 71 -3.85 16.99 8.41
CA ARG A 71 -4.70 16.67 7.25
C ARG A 71 -4.28 15.37 6.60
N LEU A 72 -2.97 15.20 6.34
CA LEU A 72 -2.42 13.99 5.75
C LEU A 72 -2.65 12.76 6.65
N THR A 73 -2.35 12.88 7.95
CA THR A 73 -2.53 11.80 8.92
C THR A 73 -3.99 11.38 9.06
N ALA A 74 -4.94 12.32 9.08
CA ALA A 74 -6.37 12.01 9.12
C ALA A 74 -6.83 11.23 7.87
N HIS A 75 -6.33 11.61 6.68
CA HIS A 75 -6.65 10.91 5.44
C HIS A 75 -6.05 9.50 5.40
N VAL A 76 -4.78 9.34 5.81
CA VAL A 76 -4.13 8.02 5.92
C VAL A 76 -4.89 7.12 6.90
N ALA A 77 -5.25 7.64 8.08
CA ALA A 77 -6.02 6.88 9.07
C ALA A 77 -7.37 6.42 8.51
N ARG A 78 -8.09 7.29 7.78
CA ARG A 78 -9.33 6.91 7.08
C ARG A 78 -9.09 5.81 6.05
N MET A 79 -8.06 5.92 5.23
CA MET A 79 -7.73 4.90 4.22
C MET A 79 -7.43 3.54 4.86
N LEU A 80 -6.70 3.51 5.97
CA LEU A 80 -6.40 2.29 6.72
C LEU A 80 -7.66 1.67 7.34
N ALA A 81 -8.54 2.50 7.92
CA ALA A 81 -9.82 2.04 8.46
C ALA A 81 -10.72 1.42 7.37
N GLU A 82 -10.87 2.09 6.24
CA GLU A 82 -11.62 1.59 5.08
C GLU A 82 -11.01 0.30 4.48
N ARG A 83 -9.69 0.18 4.49
CA ARG A 83 -8.99 -1.05 4.05
C ARG A 83 -9.29 -2.21 4.99
N ARG A 84 -9.23 -1.99 6.31
CA ARG A 84 -9.57 -3.00 7.33
C ARG A 84 -11.03 -3.43 7.22
N ASP A 85 -11.95 -2.48 7.16
CA ASP A 85 -13.39 -2.71 7.02
C ASP A 85 -13.72 -3.53 5.77
N ARG A 86 -13.09 -3.18 4.66
CA ARG A 86 -13.18 -3.94 3.42
C ARG A 86 -12.72 -5.39 3.60
N ALA A 87 -11.57 -5.62 4.26
CA ALA A 87 -11.05 -6.97 4.50
C ALA A 87 -12.01 -7.78 5.38
N VAL A 88 -12.52 -7.20 6.47
CA VAL A 88 -13.54 -7.82 7.34
C VAL A 88 -14.76 -8.24 6.53
N ARG A 89 -15.29 -7.34 5.70
CA ARG A 89 -16.47 -7.62 4.87
C ARG A 89 -16.20 -8.68 3.78
N MET A 90 -14.98 -8.75 3.24
CA MET A 90 -14.58 -9.80 2.29
C MET A 90 -14.52 -11.16 3.00
N VAL A 91 -13.90 -11.22 4.18
CA VAL A 91 -13.85 -12.45 5.01
C VAL A 91 -15.25 -12.91 5.40
N ALA A 92 -16.13 -12.00 5.82
CA ALA A 92 -17.51 -12.33 6.14
C ALA A 92 -18.32 -12.89 4.95
N ARG A 93 -17.97 -12.51 3.71
CA ARG A 93 -18.55 -13.13 2.50
C ARG A 93 -17.96 -14.51 2.25
N LEU A 94 -16.63 -14.65 2.35
CA LEU A 94 -15.91 -15.92 2.17
C LEU A 94 -16.37 -16.98 3.19
N ALA A 95 -16.54 -16.60 4.45
CA ALA A 95 -16.93 -17.50 5.54
C ALA A 95 -18.31 -18.16 5.36
N ARG A 96 -19.11 -17.72 4.37
CA ARG A 96 -20.37 -18.38 4.01
C ARG A 96 -20.16 -19.67 3.23
N ASP A 97 -19.05 -19.76 2.50
CA ASP A 97 -18.80 -20.82 1.52
C ASP A 97 -17.52 -21.62 1.82
N VAL A 98 -16.57 -21.02 2.58
CA VAL A 98 -15.27 -21.64 2.89
C VAL A 98 -14.86 -21.41 4.34
N PRO A 99 -14.07 -22.32 4.94
CA PRO A 99 -13.67 -22.25 6.35
C PRO A 99 -12.54 -21.23 6.57
N VAL A 100 -12.86 -19.94 6.52
CA VAL A 100 -11.94 -18.86 6.83
C VAL A 100 -12.54 -17.94 7.90
N THR A 101 -11.73 -17.48 8.86
CA THR A 101 -12.17 -16.57 9.92
C THR A 101 -11.36 -15.27 9.90
N TRP A 102 -11.91 -14.23 10.52
CA TRP A 102 -11.21 -12.95 10.65
C TRP A 102 -9.94 -13.09 11.50
N GLU A 103 -10.00 -13.86 12.57
CA GLU A 103 -8.89 -14.10 13.49
C GLU A 103 -7.70 -14.76 12.76
N ALA A 104 -7.96 -15.71 11.86
CA ALA A 104 -6.93 -16.34 11.04
C ALA A 104 -6.26 -15.31 10.11
N VAL A 105 -7.05 -14.42 9.49
CA VAL A 105 -6.52 -13.36 8.62
C VAL A 105 -5.70 -12.33 9.41
N GLU A 106 -6.19 -11.93 10.58
CA GLU A 106 -5.51 -10.95 11.44
C GLU A 106 -4.18 -11.48 11.97
N ALA A 107 -4.08 -12.78 12.25
CA ALA A 107 -2.84 -13.43 12.66
C ALA A 107 -1.72 -13.33 11.61
N HIS A 108 -2.05 -13.30 10.32
CA HIS A 108 -1.09 -13.12 9.23
C HIS A 108 -0.63 -11.65 9.04
N ALA A 109 -1.42 -10.68 9.47
CA ALA A 109 -1.12 -9.27 9.25
C ALA A 109 -0.04 -8.74 10.20
N GLY A 110 0.05 -9.29 11.43
CA GLY A 110 0.88 -8.72 12.47
C GLY A 110 0.40 -7.33 12.93
N ALA A 111 1.00 -6.78 13.98
CA ALA A 111 0.54 -5.55 14.60
C ALA A 111 0.81 -4.27 13.78
N ALA A 112 1.80 -4.28 12.89
CA ALA A 112 2.29 -3.09 12.19
C ALA A 112 1.88 -3.03 10.70
N THR A 113 1.29 -4.07 10.15
CA THR A 113 0.99 -4.16 8.71
C THR A 113 -0.51 -3.99 8.45
N PRO A 114 -0.91 -3.07 7.56
CA PRO A 114 -2.31 -2.93 7.19
C PRO A 114 -2.88 -4.21 6.59
N VAL A 115 -4.00 -4.69 7.13
CA VAL A 115 -4.66 -5.91 6.63
C VAL A 115 -5.11 -5.73 5.20
N GLY A 116 -4.78 -6.68 4.34
CA GLY A 116 -5.13 -6.66 2.93
C GLY A 116 -5.38 -8.05 2.35
N ARG A 117 -5.68 -8.12 1.06
CA ARG A 117 -5.93 -9.37 0.34
C ARG A 117 -4.82 -10.42 0.45
N PRO A 118 -3.51 -10.07 0.51
CA PRO A 118 -2.47 -11.07 0.73
C PRO A 118 -2.68 -11.88 2.02
N HIS A 119 -3.07 -11.23 3.12
CA HIS A 119 -3.33 -11.90 4.40
C HIS A 119 -4.58 -12.80 4.35
N ILE A 120 -5.62 -12.40 3.57
CA ILE A 120 -6.77 -13.27 3.29
C ILE A 120 -6.32 -14.49 2.48
N ALA A 121 -5.43 -14.31 1.49
CA ALA A 121 -4.89 -15.41 0.71
C ALA A 121 -4.13 -16.42 1.60
N ASP A 122 -3.29 -15.92 2.51
CA ASP A 122 -2.53 -16.77 3.43
C ASP A 122 -3.46 -17.57 4.36
N ALA A 123 -4.51 -16.96 4.90
CA ALA A 123 -5.51 -17.66 5.70
C ALA A 123 -6.30 -18.71 4.89
N LEU A 124 -6.55 -18.46 3.60
CA LEU A 124 -7.17 -19.48 2.72
C LEU A 124 -6.23 -20.64 2.43
N ILE A 125 -4.92 -20.41 2.34
CA ILE A 125 -3.91 -21.48 2.19
C ILE A 125 -3.86 -22.31 3.46
N ASP A 126 -3.76 -21.69 4.63
CA ASP A 126 -3.68 -22.39 5.92
C ASP A 126 -4.93 -23.24 6.20
N SER A 127 -6.09 -22.78 5.74
CA SER A 127 -7.35 -23.54 5.85
C SER A 127 -7.50 -24.63 4.78
N GLY A 128 -6.53 -24.79 3.88
CA GLY A 128 -6.55 -25.80 2.83
C GLY A 128 -7.56 -25.54 1.70
N VAL A 129 -8.10 -24.33 1.61
CA VAL A 129 -9.06 -23.93 0.57
C VAL A 129 -8.38 -23.74 -0.79
N VAL A 130 -7.13 -23.28 -0.80
CA VAL A 130 -6.31 -23.09 -1.98
C VAL A 130 -4.88 -23.57 -1.74
N ALA A 131 -4.16 -23.91 -2.80
CA ALA A 131 -2.78 -24.37 -2.72
C ALA A 131 -1.77 -23.24 -2.54
N ASP A 132 -2.05 -22.07 -3.12
CA ASP A 132 -1.14 -20.92 -3.10
C ASP A 132 -1.86 -19.58 -3.26
N ARG A 133 -1.09 -18.47 -3.13
CA ARG A 133 -1.62 -17.11 -3.32
C ARG A 133 -2.14 -16.89 -4.75
N GLN A 134 -1.55 -17.51 -5.77
CA GLN A 134 -1.96 -17.33 -7.16
C GLN A 134 -3.40 -17.85 -7.34
N GLU A 135 -3.68 -19.04 -6.84
CA GLU A 135 -5.02 -19.61 -6.85
C GLU A 135 -6.02 -18.77 -6.04
N ALA A 136 -5.63 -18.32 -4.83
CA ALA A 136 -6.47 -17.45 -4.01
C ALA A 136 -6.88 -16.19 -4.76
N PHE A 137 -5.93 -15.52 -5.44
CA PHE A 137 -6.22 -14.33 -6.23
C PHE A 137 -7.02 -14.62 -7.50
N ALA A 138 -6.79 -15.74 -8.17
CA ALA A 138 -7.50 -16.10 -9.40
C ALA A 138 -8.98 -16.46 -9.16
N VAL A 139 -9.28 -17.13 -8.05
CA VAL A 139 -10.63 -17.64 -7.76
C VAL A 139 -11.41 -16.70 -6.85
N TYR A 140 -10.87 -16.36 -5.67
CA TYR A 140 -11.61 -15.72 -4.58
C TYR A 140 -11.44 -14.21 -4.53
N LEU A 141 -10.22 -13.69 -4.76
CA LEU A 141 -9.85 -12.32 -4.42
C LEU A 141 -9.75 -11.37 -5.63
N ARG A 142 -10.03 -11.84 -6.84
CA ARG A 142 -10.03 -11.03 -8.06
C ARG A 142 -11.21 -10.06 -8.11
N PRO A 143 -11.09 -8.94 -8.82
CA PRO A 143 -12.23 -8.13 -9.21
C PRO A 143 -13.28 -8.98 -9.95
N GLY A 144 -14.57 -8.80 -9.62
CA GLY A 144 -15.67 -9.58 -10.19
C GLY A 144 -15.98 -10.91 -9.48
N SER A 145 -15.17 -11.34 -8.50
CA SER A 145 -15.54 -12.43 -7.59
C SER A 145 -16.72 -11.99 -6.70
N PRO A 146 -17.65 -12.89 -6.31
CA PRO A 146 -18.74 -12.57 -5.39
C PRO A 146 -18.25 -12.10 -4.01
N TYR A 147 -17.03 -12.46 -3.64
CA TYR A 147 -16.41 -12.05 -2.38
C TYR A 147 -15.70 -10.71 -2.46
N TYR A 148 -15.40 -10.24 -3.68
CA TYR A 148 -14.63 -9.01 -3.87
C TYR A 148 -15.44 -7.77 -3.49
N ILE A 149 -14.79 -6.86 -2.76
CA ILE A 149 -15.31 -5.53 -2.43
C ILE A 149 -14.30 -4.51 -2.94
N HIS A 150 -14.78 -3.49 -3.64
CA HIS A 150 -13.92 -2.38 -4.09
C HIS A 150 -13.39 -1.64 -2.87
N HIS A 151 -12.11 -1.27 -2.91
CA HIS A 151 -11.52 -0.46 -1.85
C HIS A 151 -11.79 1.03 -2.08
N TYR A 152 -11.87 1.76 -1.00
CA TYR A 152 -11.78 3.20 -1.02
C TYR A 152 -10.35 3.60 -1.42
N ALA A 153 -10.23 4.54 -2.32
CA ALA A 153 -9.01 5.29 -2.58
C ALA A 153 -9.43 6.69 -3.05
N PRO A 154 -8.77 7.75 -2.60
CA PRO A 154 -9.10 9.12 -2.96
C PRO A 154 -8.78 9.38 -4.45
N PRO A 155 -9.32 10.47 -5.04
CA PRO A 155 -8.81 11.02 -6.28
C PRO A 155 -7.31 11.33 -6.16
N ALA A 156 -6.54 11.03 -7.22
CA ALA A 156 -5.08 11.22 -7.17
C ALA A 156 -4.68 12.69 -6.97
N ALA A 157 -5.47 13.65 -7.49
CA ALA A 157 -5.25 15.07 -7.26
C ALA A 157 -5.31 15.43 -5.76
N GLU A 158 -6.28 14.88 -5.02
CA GLU A 158 -6.35 15.08 -3.57
C GLU A 158 -5.11 14.51 -2.85
N ALA A 159 -4.62 13.33 -3.27
CA ALA A 159 -3.40 12.75 -2.69
C ALA A 159 -2.17 13.63 -2.95
N VAL A 160 -2.05 14.23 -4.14
CA VAL A 160 -1.00 15.22 -4.48
C VAL A 160 -1.13 16.45 -3.59
N GLU A 161 -2.33 17.01 -3.45
CA GLU A 161 -2.59 18.17 -2.58
C GLU A 161 -2.23 17.91 -1.11
N TRP A 162 -2.51 16.71 -0.59
CA TRP A 162 -2.17 16.37 0.80
C TRP A 162 -0.66 16.29 1.01
N ILE A 163 0.06 15.64 0.07
CA ILE A 163 1.52 15.52 0.12
C ILE A 163 2.17 16.90 0.01
N SER A 164 1.75 17.71 -0.96
CA SER A 164 2.30 19.05 -1.19
C SER A 164 1.96 20.01 -0.04
N GLY A 165 0.73 19.92 0.49
CA GLY A 165 0.30 20.68 1.66
C GLY A 165 1.09 20.34 2.94
N ALA A 166 1.53 19.10 3.08
CA ALA A 166 2.45 18.67 4.13
C ALA A 166 3.94 19.00 3.84
N GLY A 167 4.23 19.82 2.86
CA GLY A 167 5.59 20.25 2.46
C GLY A 167 6.38 19.22 1.66
N GLY A 168 5.76 18.11 1.27
CA GLY A 168 6.38 17.02 0.54
C GLY A 168 6.43 17.21 -0.97
N LYS A 169 6.96 16.21 -1.66
CA LYS A 169 6.96 16.10 -3.13
C LYS A 169 6.21 14.86 -3.57
N ALA A 170 5.26 15.03 -4.47
CA ALA A 170 4.47 13.96 -5.04
C ALA A 170 5.10 13.41 -6.33
N VAL A 171 5.08 12.10 -6.50
CA VAL A 171 5.56 11.41 -7.71
C VAL A 171 4.57 10.31 -8.08
N MET A 172 4.10 10.27 -9.32
CA MET A 172 3.25 9.17 -9.77
C MET A 172 4.08 7.88 -9.91
N ALA A 173 3.71 6.84 -9.16
CA ALA A 173 4.39 5.55 -9.22
C ALA A 173 4.00 4.78 -10.48
N HIS A 174 4.96 4.09 -11.10
CA HIS A 174 4.79 3.13 -12.20
C HIS A 174 3.67 3.47 -13.22
N PRO A 175 3.62 4.69 -13.81
CA PRO A 175 2.51 5.17 -14.63
C PRO A 175 2.24 4.32 -15.89
N ALA A 176 3.26 3.63 -16.39
CA ALA A 176 3.19 2.79 -17.59
C ALA A 176 3.01 1.29 -17.30
N ALA A 177 2.65 0.88 -16.08
CA ALA A 177 2.55 -0.52 -15.69
C ALA A 177 1.29 -1.19 -16.27
N SER A 178 1.31 -1.53 -17.55
CA SER A 178 0.20 -2.17 -18.28
C SER A 178 -0.25 -3.53 -17.72
N ARG A 179 0.64 -4.24 -17.02
CA ARG A 179 0.31 -5.52 -16.36
C ARG A 179 -0.75 -5.41 -15.26
N ARG A 180 -1.03 -4.19 -14.78
CA ARG A 180 -2.06 -3.93 -13.76
C ARG A 180 -3.43 -3.55 -14.33
N GLY A 181 -3.59 -3.55 -15.65
CA GLY A 181 -4.83 -3.20 -16.34
C GLY A 181 -4.71 -1.94 -17.21
N LYS A 182 -5.73 -1.07 -17.17
CA LYS A 182 -5.72 0.17 -17.94
C LYS A 182 -4.67 1.14 -17.39
N THR A 183 -3.88 1.73 -18.30
CA THR A 183 -2.96 2.82 -17.98
C THR A 183 -3.70 4.16 -18.02
N VAL A 184 -3.20 5.12 -17.24
CA VAL A 184 -3.68 6.51 -17.27
C VAL A 184 -3.15 7.20 -18.54
N SER A 185 -3.95 8.06 -19.16
CA SER A 185 -3.52 8.83 -20.32
C SER A 185 -2.48 9.90 -19.92
N LEU A 186 -1.62 10.28 -20.87
CA LEU A 186 -0.61 11.32 -20.62
C LEU A 186 -1.27 12.65 -20.20
N SER A 187 -2.40 13.04 -20.82
CA SER A 187 -3.10 14.26 -20.44
C SER A 187 -3.55 14.29 -18.99
N ARG A 188 -3.97 13.12 -18.44
CA ARG A 188 -4.31 13.02 -17.01
C ARG A 188 -3.10 13.09 -16.09
N ILE A 189 -1.94 12.61 -16.55
CA ILE A 189 -0.68 12.75 -15.82
C ILE A 189 -0.22 14.20 -15.81
N GLU A 190 -0.35 14.92 -16.93
CA GLU A 190 -0.06 16.34 -17.04
C GLU A 190 -0.96 17.19 -16.11
N GLU A 191 -2.29 16.96 -16.14
CA GLU A 191 -3.23 17.59 -15.21
C GLU A 191 -2.85 17.36 -13.73
N LEU A 192 -2.34 16.16 -13.41
CA LEU A 192 -1.91 15.85 -12.06
C LEU A 192 -0.61 16.57 -11.68
N ALA A 193 0.31 16.73 -12.62
CA ALA A 193 1.54 17.48 -12.42
C ALA A 193 1.29 18.99 -12.22
N ASP A 194 0.24 19.53 -12.86
CA ASP A 194 -0.17 20.93 -12.68
C ASP A 194 -0.85 21.18 -11.32
N ALA A 195 -1.32 20.12 -10.65
CA ALA A 195 -1.93 20.22 -9.33
C ALA A 195 -0.92 20.29 -8.16
N GLY A 196 0.39 20.11 -8.41
CA GLY A 196 1.49 20.20 -7.44
C GLY A 196 2.55 19.14 -7.61
#